data_ecd8eda2ed0cc8e7a099e521d0790f9c
#
_entry.id   ecd8eda2ed0cc8e7a099e521d0790f9c
#
_cell.length_a   1.000
_cell.length_b   1.000
_cell.length_c   1.000
_cell.angle_alpha   90.00
_cell.angle_beta   90.00
_cell.angle_gamma   90.00
#
_symmetry.space_group_name_H-M   'P 1'
#
loop_
_entity.id
_entity.type
_entity.pdbx_description
1 polymer ?
#
loop_
_entity_poly.entity_id
_entity_poly.type
_entity_poly.pdbx_seq_one_letter_code
_entity_poly.pdbx_strand_id
1 'polypeptide(L)'
;MKLDFIENYKAYTDKYFLRSKSILEQEGINPLVRYQVFTRHDIPSLSGIDEAVDFIKEKGRDIRIYSLKNGDSYKSGEPIMKLEARVQDLVDLETVYLSIMSGALTGPIDLKLLRKGVRASYTASQGKTILDFSARHFAPELVDKIARICQEEGFNGTSTDVGAKYWNTLGGGTTPHALFLTIKARMEQNGIQGNPTAEGARLFDKYMPKEIPRIILGCTFNKEISDIIETAETGIRIDGTRIDTCGENYTEGSQNIILPKLNVNEKYLRGKGVTIASVWGLRRGLDQAGLENLSIAISSGFDAEKIKAFVEADRVYQNEYGRELFNVIGTGSFGLKNLIMTTSDICAYFNAKKGLWLPMSKVGRFELPSKRLRRKQ
;
A
#
# COMPACT_ATOMS: atom_id res chain seq x y z
N MET A 1 31.64 -6.39 0.57
CA MET A 1 30.87 -5.79 -0.55
C MET A 1 29.48 -5.51 -0.01
N LYS A 2 29.08 -4.25 0.10
CA LYS A 2 27.70 -3.93 0.52
C LYS A 2 26.73 -4.46 -0.54
N LEU A 3 25.57 -4.92 -0.08
CA LEU A 3 24.54 -5.41 -0.99
C LEU A 3 23.97 -4.23 -1.79
N ASP A 4 23.70 -4.41 -3.09
CA ASP A 4 23.27 -3.34 -4.00
C ASP A 4 21.99 -2.63 -3.50
N PHE A 5 21.04 -3.37 -2.92
CA PHE A 5 19.81 -2.78 -2.38
C PHE A 5 20.05 -1.84 -1.18
N ILE A 6 21.18 -1.94 -0.48
CA ILE A 6 21.54 -1.00 0.59
C ILE A 6 22.09 0.30 -0.04
N GLU A 7 23.01 0.19 -1.00
CA GLU A 7 23.62 1.35 -1.64
C GLU A 7 22.59 2.13 -2.47
N ASN A 8 21.78 1.40 -3.24
CA ASN A 8 20.80 1.94 -4.17
C ASN A 8 19.34 1.79 -3.66
N TYR A 9 19.11 1.83 -2.34
CA TYR A 9 17.80 1.52 -1.75
C TYR A 9 16.62 2.23 -2.41
N LYS A 10 16.81 3.45 -2.92
CA LYS A 10 15.76 4.21 -3.60
C LYS A 10 15.24 3.51 -4.86
N ALA A 11 16.11 2.77 -5.58
CA ALA A 11 15.67 1.99 -6.74
C ALA A 11 14.80 0.80 -6.34
N TYR A 12 14.94 0.29 -5.12
CA TYR A 12 14.16 -0.80 -4.53
C TYR A 12 12.92 -0.32 -3.78
N THR A 13 12.78 0.99 -3.57
CA THR A 13 11.65 1.60 -2.87
C THR A 13 10.45 1.73 -3.81
N ASP A 14 9.25 1.36 -3.31
CA ASP A 14 7.98 1.63 -4.00
C ASP A 14 7.89 3.11 -4.39
N LYS A 15 7.69 3.39 -5.66
CA LYS A 15 7.79 4.75 -6.24
C LYS A 15 6.92 5.79 -5.54
N TYR A 16 5.78 5.39 -5.03
CA TYR A 16 4.88 6.31 -4.34
C TYR A 16 5.47 6.88 -3.03
N PHE A 17 6.38 6.16 -2.36
CA PHE A 17 7.06 6.70 -1.17
C PHE A 17 8.09 7.77 -1.54
N LEU A 18 8.85 7.55 -2.63
CA LEU A 18 9.79 8.56 -3.14
C LEU A 18 9.06 9.84 -3.58
N ARG A 19 7.91 9.69 -4.26
CA ARG A 19 7.06 10.82 -4.64
C ARG A 19 6.51 11.53 -3.41
N SER A 20 6.04 10.78 -2.42
CA SER A 20 5.53 11.36 -1.16
C SER A 20 6.62 12.14 -0.42
N LYS A 21 7.82 11.59 -0.32
CA LYS A 21 8.96 12.29 0.28
C LYS A 21 9.24 13.62 -0.43
N SER A 22 9.32 13.58 -1.76
CA SER A 22 9.55 14.78 -2.57
C SER A 22 8.46 15.84 -2.36
N ILE A 23 7.18 15.44 -2.32
CA ILE A 23 6.06 16.36 -2.04
C ILE A 23 6.20 16.98 -0.66
N LEU A 24 6.47 16.15 0.36
CA LEU A 24 6.59 16.59 1.74
C LEU A 24 7.79 17.55 1.95
N GLU A 25 8.92 17.27 1.28
CA GLU A 25 10.10 18.13 1.31
C GLU A 25 9.81 19.49 0.66
N GLN A 26 9.23 19.51 -0.54
CA GLN A 26 8.91 20.73 -1.27
C GLN A 26 7.85 21.61 -0.57
N GLU A 27 6.89 20.99 0.13
CA GLU A 27 5.85 21.71 0.88
C GLU A 27 6.26 22.01 2.33
N GLY A 28 7.45 21.58 2.78
CA GLY A 28 7.93 21.78 4.15
C GLY A 28 7.12 21.02 5.21
N ILE A 29 6.50 19.89 4.86
CA ILE A 29 5.69 19.09 5.77
C ILE A 29 6.55 18.00 6.40
N ASN A 30 6.88 18.14 7.69
CA ASN A 30 7.74 17.18 8.38
C ASN A 30 7.32 16.92 9.84
N PRO A 31 6.09 16.40 10.11
CA PRO A 31 5.70 16.08 11.48
C PRO A 31 6.54 14.93 12.04
N LEU A 32 6.68 14.90 13.37
CA LEU A 32 7.22 13.75 14.09
C LEU A 32 6.10 12.70 14.16
N VAL A 33 6.35 11.51 13.63
CA VAL A 33 5.38 10.41 13.52
C VAL A 33 5.90 9.15 14.20
N ARG A 34 4.97 8.27 14.57
CA ARG A 34 5.28 6.93 15.05
C ARG A 34 4.72 5.91 14.07
N TYR A 35 5.60 5.07 13.53
CA TYR A 35 5.26 3.89 12.78
C TYR A 35 5.24 2.66 13.69
N GLN A 36 4.43 1.67 13.34
CA GLN A 36 4.47 0.34 13.90
C GLN A 36 4.61 -0.69 12.79
N VAL A 37 5.43 -1.70 13.02
CA VAL A 37 5.65 -2.83 12.10
C VAL A 37 5.15 -4.10 12.76
N PHE A 38 4.39 -4.91 12.03
CA PHE A 38 3.78 -6.14 12.53
C PHE A 38 3.54 -7.14 11.38
N THR A 39 3.23 -8.39 11.74
CA THR A 39 2.67 -9.38 10.81
C THR A 39 1.39 -9.97 11.39
N ARG A 40 0.58 -10.63 10.54
CA ARG A 40 -0.66 -11.31 10.96
C ARG A 40 -0.44 -12.79 11.31
N HIS A 41 0.80 -13.23 11.29
CA HIS A 41 1.17 -14.61 11.60
C HIS A 41 1.83 -14.68 12.98
N ASP A 42 1.55 -15.73 13.76
CA ASP A 42 2.35 -16.08 14.92
C ASP A 42 3.69 -16.63 14.42
N ILE A 43 4.80 -16.17 14.97
CA ILE A 43 6.16 -16.53 14.57
C ILE A 43 6.89 -17.13 15.76
N PRO A 44 7.32 -18.40 15.71
CA PRO A 44 8.05 -19.03 16.81
C PRO A 44 9.42 -18.38 17.09
N SER A 45 10.10 -17.92 16.03
CA SER A 45 11.41 -17.29 16.12
C SER A 45 11.55 -16.24 15.03
N LEU A 46 11.63 -14.98 15.42
CA LEU A 46 11.78 -13.85 14.49
C LEU A 46 13.17 -13.87 13.84
N SER A 47 13.24 -13.39 12.59
CA SER A 47 14.47 -13.19 11.82
C SER A 47 14.38 -11.93 10.96
N GLY A 48 15.52 -11.38 10.56
CA GLY A 48 15.58 -10.16 9.73
C GLY A 48 15.32 -8.86 10.50
N ILE A 49 15.18 -8.91 11.83
CA ILE A 49 14.88 -7.72 12.64
C ILE A 49 16.15 -6.87 12.81
N ASP A 50 17.27 -7.49 13.16
CA ASP A 50 18.52 -6.77 13.39
C ASP A 50 19.06 -6.20 12.07
N GLU A 51 18.95 -6.92 10.96
CA GLU A 51 19.28 -6.47 9.61
C GLU A 51 18.43 -5.27 9.15
N ALA A 52 17.12 -5.31 9.44
CA ALA A 52 16.22 -4.18 9.17
C ALA A 52 16.58 -2.96 10.03
N VAL A 53 16.92 -3.16 11.31
CA VAL A 53 17.39 -2.10 12.21
C VAL A 53 18.68 -1.47 11.70
N ASP A 54 19.65 -2.28 11.27
CA ASP A 54 20.93 -1.80 10.73
C ASP A 54 20.73 -0.99 9.44
N PHE A 55 19.87 -1.46 8.54
CA PHE A 55 19.47 -0.69 7.35
C PHE A 55 18.84 0.67 7.72
N ILE A 56 17.91 0.68 8.68
CA ILE A 56 17.23 1.91 9.11
C ILE A 56 18.25 2.88 9.73
N LYS A 57 19.19 2.40 10.54
CA LYS A 57 20.24 3.24 11.15
C LYS A 57 21.22 3.79 10.10
N GLU A 58 21.56 3.00 9.08
CA GLU A 58 22.49 3.43 8.03
C GLU A 58 21.88 4.50 7.12
N LYS A 59 20.59 4.36 6.77
CA LYS A 59 19.93 5.23 5.77
C LYS A 59 19.05 6.32 6.35
N GLY A 60 18.53 6.12 7.56
CA GLY A 60 17.69 7.09 8.25
C GLY A 60 18.48 8.11 9.06
N ARG A 61 17.78 9.17 9.50
CA ARG A 61 18.34 10.21 10.38
C ARG A 61 17.46 10.37 11.60
N ASP A 62 18.07 10.49 12.78
CA ASP A 62 17.38 10.76 14.05
C ASP A 62 16.14 9.88 14.32
N ILE A 63 16.23 8.59 13.97
CA ILE A 63 15.15 7.62 14.16
C ILE A 63 15.32 6.91 15.50
N ARG A 64 14.30 7.01 16.35
CA ARG A 64 14.23 6.19 17.57
C ARG A 64 13.59 4.84 17.23
N ILE A 65 14.32 3.78 17.48
CA ILE A 65 13.91 2.42 17.13
C ILE A 65 13.64 1.63 18.42
N TYR A 66 12.45 1.04 18.49
CA TYR A 66 12.05 0.09 19.53
C TYR A 66 11.65 -1.21 18.85
N SER A 67 12.31 -2.32 19.14
CA SER A 67 12.01 -3.60 18.49
C SER A 67 12.16 -4.82 19.39
N LEU A 68 11.57 -5.93 18.98
CA LEU A 68 11.95 -7.27 19.36
C LEU A 68 13.34 -7.58 18.77
N LYS A 69 13.86 -8.80 19.02
CA LYS A 69 15.15 -9.28 18.52
C LYS A 69 14.96 -10.50 17.61
N ASN A 70 15.97 -10.77 16.79
CA ASN A 70 16.10 -12.08 16.16
C ASN A 70 16.06 -13.18 17.24
N GLY A 71 15.31 -14.26 17.00
CA GLY A 71 15.11 -15.35 17.95
C GLY A 71 13.92 -15.17 18.92
N ASP A 72 13.39 -13.96 19.11
CA ASP A 72 12.20 -13.76 19.93
C ASP A 72 10.98 -14.43 19.29
N SER A 73 10.10 -15.05 20.10
CA SER A 73 8.78 -15.46 19.65
C SER A 73 7.87 -14.23 19.47
N TYR A 74 6.94 -14.31 18.52
CA TYR A 74 6.00 -13.24 18.23
C TYR A 74 4.57 -13.77 18.15
N LYS A 75 3.64 -13.03 18.70
CA LYS A 75 2.19 -13.24 18.60
C LYS A 75 1.56 -12.16 17.74
N SER A 76 0.69 -12.56 16.81
CA SER A 76 -0.11 -11.62 16.03
C SER A 76 -0.93 -10.71 16.98
N GLY A 77 -0.99 -9.40 16.63
CA GLY A 77 -1.62 -8.38 17.49
C GLY A 77 -0.64 -7.58 18.35
N GLU A 78 0.66 -7.91 18.34
CA GLU A 78 1.74 -7.08 18.90
C GLU A 78 2.52 -6.36 17.78
N PRO A 79 3.25 -5.27 18.04
CA PRO A 79 4.21 -4.75 17.11
C PRO A 79 5.55 -5.52 17.22
N ILE A 80 6.18 -5.78 16.08
CA ILE A 80 7.57 -6.27 16.01
C ILE A 80 8.53 -5.11 16.27
N MET A 81 8.19 -3.93 15.75
CA MET A 81 9.01 -2.72 15.81
C MET A 81 8.11 -1.48 15.88
N LYS A 82 8.59 -0.44 16.59
CA LYS A 82 8.07 0.93 16.53
C LYS A 82 9.20 1.88 16.16
N LEU A 83 8.93 2.82 15.28
CA LEU A 83 9.86 3.81 14.78
C LEU A 83 9.30 5.20 15.04
N GLU A 84 10.08 6.07 15.68
CA GLU A 84 9.70 7.48 15.91
C GLU A 84 10.73 8.37 15.19
N ALA A 85 10.26 9.13 14.21
CA ALA A 85 11.11 10.02 13.42
C ALA A 85 10.29 11.14 12.78
N ARG A 86 10.99 12.15 12.26
CA ARG A 86 10.42 13.04 11.26
C ARG A 86 10.05 12.21 10.04
N VAL A 87 8.85 12.44 9.47
CA VAL A 87 8.34 11.57 8.39
C VAL A 87 9.25 11.57 7.16
N GLN A 88 9.92 12.67 6.84
CA GLN A 88 10.85 12.77 5.70
C GLN A 88 12.10 11.88 5.88
N ASP A 89 12.47 11.54 7.12
CA ASP A 89 13.63 10.68 7.41
C ASP A 89 13.30 9.19 7.37
N LEU A 90 12.01 8.81 7.27
CA LEU A 90 11.55 7.44 7.40
C LEU A 90 10.73 6.92 6.21
N VAL A 91 9.94 7.79 5.57
CA VAL A 91 8.88 7.38 4.63
C VAL A 91 9.40 6.59 3.42
N ASP A 92 10.60 6.88 2.92
CA ASP A 92 11.21 6.20 1.78
C ASP A 92 12.02 4.95 2.14
N LEU A 93 12.11 4.61 3.43
CA LEU A 93 12.78 3.40 3.90
C LEU A 93 11.84 2.19 4.00
N GLU A 94 10.51 2.43 4.00
CA GLU A 94 9.49 1.43 4.33
C GLU A 94 9.58 0.18 3.47
N THR A 95 9.67 0.31 2.17
CA THR A 95 9.74 -0.84 1.26
C THR A 95 10.89 -1.78 1.61
N VAL A 96 12.09 -1.23 1.84
CA VAL A 96 13.30 -2.03 2.01
C VAL A 96 13.35 -2.70 3.37
N TYR A 97 13.05 -2.00 4.47
CA TYR A 97 13.06 -2.68 5.77
C TYR A 97 11.95 -3.74 5.89
N LEU A 98 10.78 -3.54 5.27
CA LEU A 98 9.75 -4.57 5.20
C LEU A 98 10.18 -5.75 4.33
N SER A 99 10.83 -5.50 3.21
CA SER A 99 11.39 -6.52 2.31
C SER A 99 12.43 -7.40 3.04
N ILE A 100 13.35 -6.79 3.79
CA ILE A 100 14.34 -7.51 4.62
C ILE A 100 13.63 -8.46 5.61
N MET A 101 12.67 -7.92 6.38
CA MET A 101 11.95 -8.70 7.38
C MET A 101 11.06 -9.78 6.76
N SER A 102 10.27 -9.43 5.74
CA SER A 102 9.38 -10.39 5.07
C SER A 102 10.18 -11.52 4.40
N GLY A 103 11.29 -11.18 3.76
CA GLY A 103 12.19 -12.16 3.13
C GLY A 103 12.80 -13.11 4.14
N ALA A 104 13.35 -12.59 5.25
CA ALA A 104 13.96 -13.41 6.30
C ALA A 104 12.93 -14.32 7.01
N LEU A 105 11.71 -13.82 7.26
CA LEU A 105 10.64 -14.60 7.89
C LEU A 105 10.07 -15.68 6.96
N THR A 106 9.99 -15.40 5.66
CA THR A 106 9.51 -16.35 4.66
C THR A 106 10.54 -17.42 4.32
N GLY A 107 11.84 -17.06 4.32
CA GLY A 107 12.92 -17.94 3.91
C GLY A 107 13.01 -18.14 2.40
N PRO A 108 13.68 -19.23 1.95
CA PRO A 108 13.91 -19.50 0.52
C PRO A 108 12.61 -19.64 -0.28
N ILE A 109 12.58 -19.04 -1.47
CA ILE A 109 11.42 -19.07 -2.39
C ILE A 109 11.71 -20.02 -3.55
N ASP A 110 10.77 -20.92 -3.84
CA ASP A 110 10.76 -21.69 -5.08
C ASP A 110 10.31 -20.77 -6.24
N LEU A 111 11.25 -20.36 -7.07
CA LEU A 111 10.98 -19.49 -8.19
C LEU A 111 10.15 -20.12 -9.30
N LYS A 112 10.10 -21.47 -9.41
CA LYS A 112 9.21 -22.15 -10.35
C LYS A 112 7.77 -22.05 -9.87
N LEU A 113 7.54 -22.23 -8.57
CA LEU A 113 6.23 -22.06 -7.96
C LEU A 113 5.78 -20.59 -8.03
N LEU A 114 6.67 -19.64 -7.75
CA LEU A 114 6.39 -18.21 -7.89
C LEU A 114 5.97 -17.87 -9.32
N ARG A 115 6.74 -18.30 -10.34
CA ARG A 115 6.42 -18.07 -11.76
C ARG A 115 5.04 -18.66 -12.13
N LYS A 116 4.71 -19.87 -11.61
CA LYS A 116 3.38 -20.45 -11.80
C LYS A 116 2.27 -19.56 -11.24
N GLY A 117 2.48 -18.97 -10.05
CA GLY A 117 1.54 -18.03 -9.43
C GLY A 117 1.40 -16.73 -10.21
N VAL A 118 2.51 -16.15 -10.69
CA VAL A 118 2.52 -14.96 -11.56
C VAL A 118 1.73 -15.22 -12.84
N ARG A 119 2.03 -16.33 -13.56
CA ARG A 119 1.30 -16.74 -14.76
C ARG A 119 -0.19 -16.93 -14.51
N ALA A 120 -0.56 -17.59 -13.41
CA ALA A 120 -1.95 -17.78 -13.04
C ALA A 120 -2.67 -16.45 -12.79
N SER A 121 -2.01 -15.49 -12.15
CA SER A 121 -2.55 -14.14 -11.92
C SER A 121 -2.74 -13.38 -13.22
N TYR A 122 -1.76 -13.42 -14.14
CA TYR A 122 -1.88 -12.82 -15.46
C TYR A 122 -3.03 -13.45 -16.28
N THR A 123 -3.09 -14.77 -16.33
CA THR A 123 -4.18 -15.48 -17.03
C THR A 123 -5.56 -15.11 -16.48
N ALA A 124 -5.67 -14.99 -15.14
CA ALA A 124 -6.90 -14.62 -14.48
C ALA A 124 -7.33 -13.16 -14.76
N SER A 125 -6.39 -12.27 -15.11
CA SER A 125 -6.68 -10.86 -15.40
C SER A 125 -7.42 -10.66 -16.72
N GLN A 126 -7.40 -11.64 -17.63
CA GLN A 126 -8.11 -11.63 -18.93
C GLN A 126 -7.87 -10.33 -19.72
N GLY A 127 -6.62 -9.83 -19.75
CA GLY A 127 -6.24 -8.62 -20.48
C GLY A 127 -6.39 -7.30 -19.71
N LYS A 128 -6.91 -7.31 -18.48
CA LYS A 128 -6.86 -6.14 -17.60
C LYS A 128 -5.41 -5.78 -17.27
N THR A 129 -5.12 -4.50 -17.11
CA THR A 129 -3.81 -4.05 -16.65
C THR A 129 -3.49 -4.65 -15.27
N ILE A 130 -2.37 -5.37 -15.17
CA ILE A 130 -1.91 -6.00 -13.94
C ILE A 130 -0.50 -5.53 -13.60
N LEU A 131 -0.29 -5.10 -12.35
CA LEU A 131 0.95 -4.53 -11.86
C LEU A 131 1.53 -5.36 -10.71
N ASP A 132 2.85 -5.48 -10.69
CA ASP A 132 3.60 -6.09 -9.62
C ASP A 132 3.79 -5.11 -8.44
N PHE A 133 3.23 -5.45 -7.29
CA PHE A 133 3.33 -4.73 -6.00
C PHE A 133 4.02 -5.61 -4.93
N SER A 134 4.94 -6.47 -5.35
CA SER A 134 5.56 -7.49 -4.48
C SER A 134 6.79 -7.02 -3.71
N ALA A 135 7.33 -5.83 -3.98
CA ALA A 135 8.63 -5.38 -3.48
C ALA A 135 8.81 -5.51 -1.95
N ARG A 136 7.74 -5.34 -1.17
CA ARG A 136 7.75 -5.45 0.30
C ARG A 136 7.57 -6.88 0.84
N HIS A 137 7.27 -7.83 -0.04
CA HIS A 137 6.85 -9.18 0.35
C HIS A 137 7.98 -10.20 0.30
N PHE A 138 9.03 -9.92 -0.45
CA PHE A 138 10.15 -10.83 -0.68
C PHE A 138 11.47 -10.20 -0.26
N ALA A 139 12.51 -11.02 -0.09
CA ALA A 139 13.85 -10.53 0.18
C ALA A 139 14.31 -9.52 -0.90
N PRO A 140 15.02 -8.44 -0.52
CA PRO A 140 15.41 -7.38 -1.46
C PRO A 140 16.16 -7.90 -2.69
N GLU A 141 17.00 -8.94 -2.53
CA GLU A 141 17.77 -9.56 -3.61
C GLU A 141 16.90 -10.26 -4.67
N LEU A 142 15.63 -10.52 -4.34
CA LEU A 142 14.67 -11.14 -5.26
C LEU A 142 13.82 -10.13 -6.02
N VAL A 143 13.74 -8.87 -5.59
CA VAL A 143 12.83 -7.86 -6.16
C VAL A 143 13.05 -7.69 -7.67
N ASP A 144 14.30 -7.52 -8.09
CA ASP A 144 14.66 -7.41 -9.52
C ASP A 144 14.26 -8.66 -10.31
N LYS A 145 14.59 -9.83 -9.78
CA LYS A 145 14.31 -11.12 -10.43
C LYS A 145 12.80 -11.41 -10.53
N ILE A 146 12.03 -11.05 -9.51
CA ILE A 146 10.58 -11.21 -9.50
C ILE A 146 9.94 -10.28 -10.54
N ALA A 147 10.37 -9.02 -10.61
CA ALA A 147 9.89 -8.08 -11.60
C ALA A 147 10.15 -8.57 -13.04
N ARG A 148 11.34 -9.16 -13.29
CA ARG A 148 11.65 -9.80 -14.57
C ARG A 148 10.69 -10.95 -14.87
N ILE A 149 10.42 -11.83 -13.89
CA ILE A 149 9.45 -12.92 -14.06
C ILE A 149 8.07 -12.35 -14.37
N CYS A 150 7.62 -11.30 -13.69
CA CYS A 150 6.34 -10.65 -13.96
C CYS A 150 6.27 -10.10 -15.39
N GLN A 151 7.33 -9.47 -15.86
CA GLN A 151 7.42 -8.97 -17.24
C GLN A 151 7.36 -10.11 -18.28
N GLU A 152 8.13 -11.17 -18.07
CA GLU A 152 8.14 -12.35 -18.95
C GLU A 152 6.78 -13.07 -19.00
N GLU A 153 5.99 -13.00 -17.94
CA GLU A 153 4.64 -13.59 -17.86
C GLU A 153 3.52 -12.62 -18.29
N GLY A 154 3.86 -11.39 -18.71
CA GLY A 154 2.92 -10.46 -19.36
C GLY A 154 2.37 -9.34 -18.47
N PHE A 155 2.88 -9.12 -17.26
CA PHE A 155 2.50 -7.98 -16.43
C PHE A 155 2.85 -6.65 -17.12
N ASN A 156 2.10 -5.61 -16.81
CA ASN A 156 2.20 -4.30 -17.46
C ASN A 156 3.17 -3.33 -16.77
N GLY A 157 3.70 -3.68 -15.59
CA GLY A 157 4.63 -2.84 -14.85
C GLY A 157 4.85 -3.31 -13.41
N THR A 158 5.68 -2.56 -12.68
CA THR A 158 6.02 -2.80 -11.27
C THR A 158 6.11 -1.49 -10.51
N SER A 159 6.15 -1.57 -9.17
CA SER A 159 6.17 -0.40 -8.28
C SER A 159 7.57 0.19 -8.04
N THR A 160 8.66 -0.50 -8.44
CA THR A 160 10.04 -0.10 -8.14
C THR A 160 10.84 0.21 -9.40
N ASP A 161 11.79 1.15 -9.30
CA ASP A 161 12.64 1.50 -10.43
C ASP A 161 13.59 0.35 -10.83
N VAL A 162 14.08 -0.44 -9.87
CA VAL A 162 14.95 -1.59 -10.14
C VAL A 162 14.26 -2.63 -11.03
N GLY A 163 12.95 -2.83 -10.86
CA GLY A 163 12.17 -3.74 -11.69
C GLY A 163 11.68 -3.11 -12.99
N ALA A 164 11.33 -1.82 -12.98
CA ALA A 164 10.70 -1.13 -14.11
C ALA A 164 11.57 -1.04 -15.37
N LYS A 165 12.87 -1.25 -15.24
CA LYS A 165 13.81 -1.34 -16.38
C LYS A 165 13.41 -2.37 -17.43
N TYR A 166 12.70 -3.45 -17.01
CA TYR A 166 12.22 -4.48 -17.94
C TYR A 166 11.06 -4.01 -18.84
N TRP A 167 10.43 -2.90 -18.50
CA TRP A 167 9.41 -2.21 -19.30
C TRP A 167 9.92 -0.89 -19.91
N ASN A 168 11.24 -0.61 -19.83
CA ASN A 168 11.84 0.65 -20.27
C ASN A 168 11.14 1.90 -19.69
N THR A 169 10.77 1.84 -18.41
CA THR A 169 10.05 2.92 -17.72
C THR A 169 10.54 3.08 -16.27
N LEU A 170 9.96 4.00 -15.53
CA LEU A 170 10.13 4.14 -14.10
C LEU A 170 9.05 3.37 -13.34
N GLY A 171 9.31 3.07 -12.07
CA GLY A 171 8.36 2.42 -11.19
C GLY A 171 7.01 3.11 -11.18
N GLY A 172 5.94 2.32 -11.30
CA GLY A 172 4.56 2.78 -11.17
C GLY A 172 4.22 3.06 -9.72
N GLY A 173 3.14 3.79 -9.49
CA GLY A 173 2.64 4.02 -8.15
C GLY A 173 1.62 5.14 -8.09
N THR A 174 0.74 5.02 -7.13
CA THR A 174 -0.31 5.98 -6.83
C THR A 174 0.15 6.89 -5.67
N THR A 175 -0.68 7.04 -4.66
CA THR A 175 -0.38 7.72 -3.40
C THR A 175 -0.46 6.72 -2.23
N PRO A 176 0.43 6.76 -1.22
CA PRO A 176 0.35 5.87 -0.06
C PRO A 176 -0.49 6.47 1.07
N HIS A 177 -0.97 5.64 1.98
CA HIS A 177 -1.64 6.09 3.22
C HIS A 177 -0.79 7.08 4.03
N ALA A 178 0.54 6.87 4.07
CA ALA A 178 1.45 7.71 4.82
C ALA A 178 1.41 9.18 4.39
N LEU A 179 1.21 9.49 3.10
CA LEU A 179 1.07 10.85 2.61
C LEU A 179 -0.15 11.54 3.24
N PHE A 180 -1.32 10.93 3.15
CA PHE A 180 -2.58 11.52 3.66
C PHE A 180 -2.60 11.63 5.19
N LEU A 181 -2.07 10.64 5.90
CA LEU A 181 -1.92 10.70 7.35
C LEU A 181 -0.97 11.84 7.78
N THR A 182 0.14 12.02 7.06
CA THR A 182 1.09 13.11 7.30
C THR A 182 0.46 14.48 7.08
N ILE A 183 -0.31 14.62 5.99
CA ILE A 183 -1.05 15.85 5.69
C ILE A 183 -2.09 16.13 6.78
N LYS A 184 -2.85 15.13 7.20
CA LYS A 184 -3.81 15.24 8.30
C LYS A 184 -3.12 15.69 9.59
N ALA A 185 -1.96 15.11 9.95
CA ALA A 185 -1.18 15.51 11.11
C ALA A 185 -0.79 17.00 11.04
N ARG A 186 -0.31 17.49 9.88
CA ARG A 186 -0.03 18.91 9.66
C ARG A 186 -1.27 19.79 9.84
N MET A 187 -2.39 19.39 9.22
CA MET A 187 -3.64 20.14 9.30
C MET A 187 -4.11 20.27 10.75
N GLU A 188 -4.12 19.17 11.52
CA GLU A 188 -4.51 19.18 12.93
C GLU A 188 -3.58 20.02 13.80
N GLN A 189 -2.25 19.95 13.58
CA GLN A 189 -1.27 20.78 14.31
C GLN A 189 -1.47 22.26 14.10
N ASN A 190 -1.91 22.65 12.89
CA ASN A 190 -2.08 24.05 12.51
C ASN A 190 -3.53 24.55 12.63
N GLY A 191 -4.48 23.69 13.02
CA GLY A 191 -5.90 24.05 13.10
C GLY A 191 -6.54 24.28 11.72
N ILE A 192 -5.96 23.70 10.66
CA ILE A 192 -6.49 23.79 9.28
C ILE A 192 -7.65 22.83 9.15
N GLN A 193 -8.79 23.33 8.74
CA GLN A 193 -9.98 22.53 8.43
C GLN A 193 -9.95 22.10 6.95
N GLY A 194 -10.64 21.01 6.64
CA GLY A 194 -10.79 20.52 5.27
C GLY A 194 -10.50 19.03 5.13
N ASN A 195 -10.54 18.54 3.89
CA ASN A 195 -10.34 17.15 3.55
C ASN A 195 -8.85 16.85 3.30
N PRO A 196 -8.19 16.00 4.13
CA PRO A 196 -6.77 15.64 3.93
C PRO A 196 -6.53 14.91 2.61
N THR A 197 -7.53 14.17 2.08
CA THR A 197 -7.43 13.47 0.79
C THR A 197 -7.39 14.48 -0.35
N ALA A 198 -8.26 15.48 -0.34
CA ALA A 198 -8.26 16.56 -1.34
C ALA A 198 -6.97 17.38 -1.28
N GLU A 199 -6.49 17.73 -0.09
CA GLU A 199 -5.21 18.44 0.07
C GLU A 199 -4.04 17.60 -0.45
N GLY A 200 -4.02 16.29 -0.19
CA GLY A 200 -3.00 15.39 -0.72
C GLY A 200 -3.03 15.28 -2.24
N ALA A 201 -4.21 15.24 -2.84
CA ALA A 201 -4.38 15.27 -4.29
C ALA A 201 -3.88 16.59 -4.89
N ARG A 202 -4.19 17.73 -4.26
CA ARG A 202 -3.71 19.05 -4.65
C ARG A 202 -2.19 19.13 -4.64
N LEU A 203 -1.55 18.64 -3.59
CA LEU A 203 -0.10 18.63 -3.49
C LEU A 203 0.54 17.68 -4.49
N PHE A 204 -0.08 16.52 -4.74
CA PHE A 204 0.37 15.59 -5.75
C PHE A 204 0.30 16.23 -7.15
N ASP A 205 -0.79 16.89 -7.48
CA ASP A 205 -0.95 17.59 -8.78
C ASP A 205 0.04 18.74 -8.94
N LYS A 206 0.28 19.52 -7.85
CA LYS A 206 1.22 20.66 -7.82
C LYS A 206 2.67 20.24 -8.10
N TYR A 207 3.12 19.10 -7.55
CA TYR A 207 4.54 18.75 -7.53
C TYR A 207 4.93 17.62 -8.47
N MET A 208 3.96 16.82 -8.95
CA MET A 208 4.28 15.73 -9.85
C MET A 208 4.23 16.17 -11.31
N PRO A 209 5.15 15.64 -12.17
CA PRO A 209 5.11 15.86 -13.61
C PRO A 209 3.73 15.54 -14.20
N LYS A 210 3.33 16.25 -15.26
CA LYS A 210 1.99 16.11 -15.85
C LYS A 210 1.72 14.73 -16.44
N GLU A 211 2.77 14.02 -16.82
CA GLU A 211 2.72 12.67 -17.39
C GLU A 211 2.37 11.61 -16.36
N ILE A 212 2.56 11.90 -15.06
CA ILE A 212 2.21 10.97 -13.98
C ILE A 212 0.70 10.99 -13.76
N PRO A 213 0.00 9.85 -13.85
CA PRO A 213 -1.43 9.79 -13.57
C PRO A 213 -1.76 10.14 -12.11
N ARG A 214 -2.80 10.94 -11.91
CA ARG A 214 -3.31 11.35 -10.58
C ARG A 214 -4.26 10.28 -10.05
N ILE A 215 -3.68 9.13 -9.64
CA ILE A 215 -4.46 8.04 -9.02
C ILE A 215 -4.42 8.21 -7.51
N ILE A 216 -5.53 8.64 -6.95
CA ILE A 216 -5.64 9.01 -5.54
C ILE A 216 -6.12 7.83 -4.70
N LEU A 217 -5.48 7.58 -3.55
CA LEU A 217 -5.88 6.55 -2.60
C LEU A 217 -7.03 7.07 -1.72
N GLY A 218 -8.26 6.62 -1.93
CA GLY A 218 -9.45 7.09 -1.21
C GLY A 218 -9.69 6.41 0.14
N CYS A 219 -9.04 5.27 0.44
CA CYS A 219 -9.41 4.41 1.57
C CYS A 219 -8.71 4.72 2.90
N THR A 220 -7.94 5.82 3.01
CA THR A 220 -7.19 6.13 4.24
C THR A 220 -8.14 6.44 5.41
N PHE A 221 -9.22 7.16 5.14
CA PHE A 221 -10.17 7.64 6.16
C PHE A 221 -11.53 6.96 6.08
N ASN A 222 -11.66 5.82 5.37
CA ASN A 222 -12.90 5.09 5.13
C ASN A 222 -13.97 5.92 4.41
N LYS A 223 -13.54 6.72 3.46
CA LYS A 223 -14.34 7.63 2.65
C LYS A 223 -13.98 7.49 1.18
N GLU A 224 -13.95 6.24 0.71
CA GLU A 224 -13.48 5.88 -0.62
C GLU A 224 -14.27 6.56 -1.74
N ILE A 225 -15.55 6.85 -1.50
CA ILE A 225 -16.46 7.51 -2.44
C ILE A 225 -16.49 9.01 -2.16
N SER A 226 -16.85 9.38 -0.93
CA SER A 226 -17.07 10.78 -0.55
C SER A 226 -15.83 11.65 -0.68
N ASP A 227 -14.64 11.17 -0.26
CA ASP A 227 -13.39 11.93 -0.39
C ASP A 227 -12.97 12.13 -1.85
N ILE A 228 -13.22 11.15 -2.74
CA ILE A 228 -12.89 11.29 -4.17
C ILE A 228 -13.85 12.26 -4.86
N ILE A 229 -15.15 12.22 -4.54
CA ILE A 229 -16.12 13.17 -5.06
C ILE A 229 -15.76 14.59 -4.60
N GLU A 230 -15.56 14.79 -3.29
CA GLU A 230 -15.16 16.09 -2.73
C GLU A 230 -13.85 16.61 -3.36
N THR A 231 -12.88 15.71 -3.60
CA THR A 231 -11.62 16.09 -4.27
C THR A 231 -11.87 16.53 -5.71
N ALA A 232 -12.73 15.84 -6.47
CA ALA A 232 -13.08 16.20 -7.84
C ALA A 232 -13.81 17.55 -7.92
N GLU A 233 -14.70 17.84 -6.95
CA GLU A 233 -15.43 19.11 -6.85
C GLU A 233 -14.50 20.33 -6.64
N THR A 234 -13.28 20.11 -6.13
CA THR A 234 -12.28 21.18 -6.03
C THR A 234 -11.71 21.64 -7.38
N GLY A 235 -11.99 20.93 -8.46
CA GLY A 235 -11.43 21.18 -9.79
C GLY A 235 -10.00 20.71 -9.99
N ILE A 236 -9.42 20.00 -9.02
CA ILE A 236 -8.08 19.39 -9.12
C ILE A 236 -8.17 18.21 -10.09
N ARG A 237 -7.13 18.06 -10.94
CA ARG A 237 -7.04 16.92 -11.85
C ARG A 237 -6.95 15.61 -11.06
N ILE A 238 -7.88 14.71 -11.34
CA ILE A 238 -7.86 13.32 -10.91
C ILE A 238 -8.05 12.44 -12.15
N ASP A 239 -7.15 11.47 -12.35
CA ASP A 239 -7.26 10.50 -13.45
C ASP A 239 -7.86 9.17 -12.95
N GLY A 240 -7.92 8.96 -11.63
CA GLY A 240 -8.51 7.77 -11.04
C GLY A 240 -8.32 7.67 -9.53
N THR A 241 -8.85 6.59 -8.99
CA THR A 241 -8.70 6.26 -7.56
C THR A 241 -8.18 4.84 -7.37
N ARG A 242 -7.51 4.60 -6.24
CA ARG A 242 -7.12 3.26 -5.82
C ARG A 242 -7.87 2.88 -4.55
N ILE A 243 -8.42 1.67 -4.54
CA ILE A 243 -9.00 1.04 -3.36
C ILE A 243 -8.02 -0.01 -2.82
N ASP A 244 -7.67 0.13 -1.53
CA ASP A 244 -6.72 -0.71 -0.79
C ASP A 244 -7.16 -0.88 0.68
N THR A 245 -8.46 -0.97 0.89
CA THR A 245 -9.07 -1.10 2.21
C THR A 245 -8.51 -2.34 2.92
N CYS A 246 -8.04 -2.16 4.15
CA CYS A 246 -7.44 -3.24 4.92
C CYS A 246 -8.47 -4.29 5.34
N GLY A 247 -8.02 -5.53 5.54
CA GLY A 247 -8.89 -6.66 5.92
C GLY A 247 -9.56 -6.54 7.29
N GLU A 248 -9.27 -5.49 8.05
CA GLU A 248 -9.89 -5.21 9.35
C GLU A 248 -11.08 -4.25 9.26
N ASN A 249 -11.28 -3.61 8.08
CA ASN A 249 -12.31 -2.58 7.87
C ASN A 249 -13.22 -2.89 6.68
N TYR A 250 -14.45 -2.36 6.72
CA TYR A 250 -15.36 -2.31 5.57
C TYR A 250 -15.10 -1.05 4.74
N THR A 251 -15.20 -1.16 3.43
CA THR A 251 -15.19 0.01 2.53
C THR A 251 -16.47 0.83 2.71
N GLU A 252 -16.40 2.14 2.53
CA GLU A 252 -17.54 3.06 2.58
C GLU A 252 -18.75 2.51 1.79
N GLY A 253 -19.89 2.40 2.45
CA GLY A 253 -21.17 2.00 1.85
C GLY A 253 -21.26 0.54 1.38
N SER A 254 -20.16 -0.26 1.42
CA SER A 254 -20.12 -1.60 0.83
C SER A 254 -21.10 -2.62 1.43
N GLN A 255 -21.52 -2.40 2.67
CA GLN A 255 -22.44 -3.31 3.38
C GLN A 255 -23.86 -3.29 2.81
N ASN A 256 -24.27 -2.17 2.21
CA ASN A 256 -25.63 -1.94 1.70
C ASN A 256 -25.76 -2.12 0.17
N ILE A 257 -24.66 -2.48 -0.53
CA ILE A 257 -24.68 -2.65 -1.98
C ILE A 257 -25.51 -3.88 -2.37
N ILE A 258 -26.42 -3.70 -3.28
CA ILE A 258 -27.15 -4.80 -3.92
C ILE A 258 -26.33 -5.25 -5.12
N LEU A 259 -25.85 -6.49 -5.07
CA LEU A 259 -25.13 -7.12 -6.19
C LEU A 259 -26.11 -7.97 -7.03
N PRO A 260 -25.92 -8.03 -8.35
CA PRO A 260 -26.59 -9.02 -9.16
C PRO A 260 -26.11 -10.43 -8.79
N LYS A 261 -26.77 -11.45 -9.35
CA LYS A 261 -26.31 -12.84 -9.19
C LYS A 261 -24.99 -13.03 -9.92
N LEU A 262 -23.95 -13.33 -9.16
CA LEU A 262 -22.59 -13.60 -9.65
C LEU A 262 -22.21 -15.06 -9.38
N ASN A 263 -21.57 -15.69 -10.35
CA ASN A 263 -21.08 -17.08 -10.20
C ASN A 263 -19.64 -17.08 -9.70
N VAL A 264 -19.45 -16.60 -8.46
CA VAL A 264 -18.14 -16.50 -7.79
C VAL A 264 -18.22 -17.02 -6.36
N ASN A 265 -17.07 -17.31 -5.76
CA ASN A 265 -17.01 -17.71 -4.36
C ASN A 265 -17.49 -16.57 -3.45
N GLU A 266 -18.41 -16.88 -2.52
CA GLU A 266 -19.04 -15.90 -1.60
C GLU A 266 -18.04 -15.09 -0.78
N LYS A 267 -16.88 -15.65 -0.44
CA LYS A 267 -15.81 -14.93 0.28
C LYS A 267 -15.31 -13.66 -0.42
N TYR A 268 -15.54 -13.55 -1.74
CA TYR A 268 -15.15 -12.37 -2.53
C TYR A 268 -16.28 -11.37 -2.73
N LEU A 269 -17.53 -11.77 -2.47
CA LEU A 269 -18.71 -10.92 -2.71
C LEU A 269 -18.78 -9.77 -1.70
N ARG A 270 -18.71 -10.09 -0.42
CA ARG A 270 -18.95 -9.15 0.69
C ARG A 270 -17.98 -9.40 1.84
N GLY A 271 -17.82 -8.41 2.71
CA GLY A 271 -17.01 -8.51 3.91
C GLY A 271 -16.06 -7.33 4.08
N LYS A 272 -15.08 -7.52 4.94
CA LYS A 272 -14.01 -6.56 5.19
C LYS A 272 -12.94 -6.62 4.09
N GLY A 273 -12.20 -5.54 3.93
CA GLY A 273 -11.20 -5.39 2.88
C GLY A 273 -11.82 -5.06 1.52
N VAL A 274 -11.05 -5.30 0.46
CA VAL A 274 -11.50 -5.07 -0.91
C VAL A 274 -12.29 -6.29 -1.39
N THR A 275 -13.60 -6.10 -1.55
CA THR A 275 -14.57 -7.10 -2.02
C THR A 275 -15.26 -6.63 -3.30
N ILE A 276 -16.00 -7.50 -3.98
CA ILE A 276 -16.76 -7.12 -5.16
C ILE A 276 -17.77 -6.02 -4.80
N ALA A 277 -18.49 -6.16 -3.67
CA ALA A 277 -19.43 -5.13 -3.22
C ALA A 277 -18.75 -3.77 -2.98
N SER A 278 -17.50 -3.78 -2.49
CA SER A 278 -16.76 -2.54 -2.26
C SER A 278 -16.41 -1.81 -3.56
N VAL A 279 -15.95 -2.54 -4.58
CA VAL A 279 -15.59 -1.95 -5.88
C VAL A 279 -16.85 -1.57 -6.67
N TRP A 280 -17.89 -2.40 -6.58
CA TRP A 280 -19.21 -2.10 -7.18
C TRP A 280 -19.81 -0.82 -6.61
N GLY A 281 -19.81 -0.67 -5.27
CA GLY A 281 -20.27 0.54 -4.59
C GLY A 281 -19.48 1.77 -4.96
N LEU A 282 -18.14 1.66 -4.98
CA LEU A 282 -17.24 2.73 -5.38
C LEU A 282 -17.55 3.18 -6.83
N ARG A 283 -17.60 2.24 -7.79
CA ARG A 283 -17.88 2.57 -9.19
C ARG A 283 -19.25 3.24 -9.34
N ARG A 284 -20.28 2.68 -8.72
CA ARG A 284 -21.65 3.24 -8.75
C ARG A 284 -21.72 4.65 -8.14
N GLY A 285 -21.03 4.85 -7.00
CA GLY A 285 -20.99 6.18 -6.36
C GLY A 285 -20.30 7.22 -7.24
N LEU A 286 -19.18 6.86 -7.88
CA LEU A 286 -18.50 7.75 -8.83
C LEU A 286 -19.35 8.02 -10.08
N ASP A 287 -20.01 7.01 -10.64
CA ASP A 287 -20.89 7.17 -11.81
C ASP A 287 -22.06 8.14 -11.49
N GLN A 288 -22.67 8.01 -10.32
CA GLN A 288 -23.76 8.89 -9.87
C GLN A 288 -23.31 10.34 -9.66
N ALA A 289 -22.04 10.54 -9.39
CA ALA A 289 -21.44 11.87 -9.24
C ALA A 289 -20.89 12.46 -10.57
N GLY A 290 -21.12 11.80 -11.72
CA GLY A 290 -20.59 12.26 -13.01
C GLY A 290 -19.10 12.03 -13.20
N LEU A 291 -18.52 11.09 -12.43
CA LEU A 291 -17.09 10.74 -12.43
C LEU A 291 -16.83 9.38 -13.08
N GLU A 292 -17.65 8.99 -14.05
CA GLU A 292 -17.57 7.70 -14.76
C GLU A 292 -16.26 7.49 -15.54
N ASN A 293 -15.56 8.54 -15.89
CA ASN A 293 -14.28 8.48 -16.60
C ASN A 293 -13.08 8.20 -15.70
N LEU A 294 -13.26 8.24 -14.36
CA LEU A 294 -12.17 7.94 -13.44
C LEU A 294 -11.79 6.45 -13.47
N SER A 295 -10.50 6.19 -13.64
CA SER A 295 -9.94 4.84 -13.53
C SER A 295 -10.01 4.34 -12.09
N ILE A 296 -10.33 3.05 -11.90
CA ILE A 296 -10.28 2.39 -10.59
C ILE A 296 -9.17 1.34 -10.60
N ALA A 297 -8.20 1.52 -9.70
CA ALA A 297 -7.17 0.53 -9.41
C ALA A 297 -7.55 -0.24 -8.14
N ILE A 298 -7.50 -1.56 -8.19
CA ILE A 298 -7.80 -2.45 -7.07
C ILE A 298 -6.52 -3.12 -6.56
N SER A 299 -6.35 -3.17 -5.25
CA SER A 299 -5.24 -3.86 -4.58
C SER A 299 -5.70 -4.43 -3.23
N SER A 300 -4.82 -4.99 -2.43
CA SER A 300 -5.11 -5.67 -1.15
C SER A 300 -5.43 -7.16 -1.30
N GLY A 301 -4.37 -7.98 -1.29
CA GLY A 301 -4.45 -9.43 -1.20
C GLY A 301 -5.07 -10.12 -2.43
N PHE A 302 -4.78 -9.62 -3.61
CA PHE A 302 -5.21 -10.25 -4.85
C PHE A 302 -4.28 -11.42 -5.23
N ASP A 303 -4.85 -12.60 -5.34
CA ASP A 303 -4.30 -13.79 -5.97
C ASP A 303 -5.11 -14.16 -7.22
N ALA A 304 -4.72 -15.21 -7.94
CA ALA A 304 -5.39 -15.61 -9.18
C ALA A 304 -6.88 -15.93 -9.00
N GLU A 305 -7.29 -16.53 -7.87
CA GLU A 305 -8.71 -16.83 -7.60
C GLU A 305 -9.51 -15.55 -7.38
N LYS A 306 -8.99 -14.62 -6.57
CA LYS A 306 -9.63 -13.33 -6.33
C LYS A 306 -9.70 -12.51 -7.61
N ILE A 307 -8.62 -12.45 -8.40
CA ILE A 307 -8.60 -11.77 -9.70
C ILE A 307 -9.70 -12.33 -10.60
N LYS A 308 -9.79 -13.65 -10.76
CA LYS A 308 -10.83 -14.30 -11.57
C LYS A 308 -12.24 -13.91 -11.14
N ALA A 309 -12.51 -13.89 -9.83
CA ALA A 309 -13.82 -13.50 -9.30
C ALA A 309 -14.17 -12.03 -9.60
N PHE A 310 -13.19 -11.13 -9.52
CA PHE A 310 -13.39 -9.72 -9.82
C PHE A 310 -13.56 -9.46 -11.33
N VAL A 311 -12.84 -10.19 -12.18
CA VAL A 311 -13.00 -10.11 -13.64
C VAL A 311 -14.39 -10.62 -14.06
N GLU A 312 -14.92 -11.67 -13.41
CA GLU A 312 -16.30 -12.10 -13.64
C GLU A 312 -17.31 -11.01 -13.25
N ALA A 313 -17.11 -10.36 -12.09
CA ALA A 313 -17.95 -9.24 -11.68
C ALA A 313 -17.86 -8.04 -12.64
N ASP A 314 -16.64 -7.74 -13.14
CA ASP A 314 -16.42 -6.69 -14.13
C ASP A 314 -17.17 -6.98 -15.43
N ARG A 315 -17.16 -8.23 -15.92
CA ARG A 315 -17.91 -8.63 -17.11
C ARG A 315 -19.42 -8.43 -16.94
N VAL A 316 -19.95 -8.78 -15.77
CA VAL A 316 -21.38 -8.54 -15.48
C VAL A 316 -21.67 -7.05 -15.42
N TYR A 317 -20.79 -6.25 -14.79
CA TYR A 317 -20.93 -4.80 -14.74
C TYR A 317 -20.90 -4.16 -16.12
N GLN A 318 -19.98 -4.60 -17.01
CA GLN A 318 -19.90 -4.12 -18.39
C GLN A 318 -21.16 -4.42 -19.18
N ASN A 319 -21.74 -5.61 -19.02
CA ASN A 319 -22.99 -5.98 -19.69
C ASN A 319 -24.19 -5.15 -19.21
N GLU A 320 -24.21 -4.76 -17.92
CA GLU A 320 -25.32 -4.02 -17.33
C GLU A 320 -25.21 -2.49 -17.56
N TYR A 321 -23.98 -1.94 -17.47
CA TYR A 321 -23.73 -0.50 -17.48
C TYR A 321 -22.91 0.00 -18.67
N GLY A 322 -22.41 -0.87 -19.54
CA GLY A 322 -21.63 -0.51 -20.74
C GLY A 322 -20.23 0.02 -20.44
N ARG A 323 -19.69 -0.21 -19.23
CA ARG A 323 -18.38 0.28 -18.80
C ARG A 323 -17.70 -0.66 -17.80
N GLU A 324 -16.40 -0.49 -17.62
CA GLU A 324 -15.59 -1.31 -16.72
C GLU A 324 -15.89 -1.01 -15.24
N LEU A 325 -15.95 -2.06 -14.42
CA LEU A 325 -16.03 -1.97 -12.96
C LEU A 325 -14.72 -1.44 -12.37
N PHE A 326 -13.59 -1.88 -12.92
CA PHE A 326 -12.23 -1.44 -12.57
C PHE A 326 -11.28 -1.62 -13.76
N ASN A 327 -10.12 -0.95 -13.72
CA ASN A 327 -9.19 -0.88 -14.85
C ASN A 327 -7.83 -1.54 -14.55
N VAL A 328 -7.34 -1.46 -13.30
CA VAL A 328 -5.99 -1.87 -12.91
C VAL A 328 -6.01 -2.79 -11.70
N ILE A 329 -5.20 -3.84 -11.72
CA ILE A 329 -5.02 -4.80 -10.64
C ILE A 329 -3.60 -4.68 -10.09
N GLY A 330 -3.45 -4.45 -8.79
CA GLY A 330 -2.17 -4.56 -8.09
C GLY A 330 -2.10 -5.87 -7.29
N THR A 331 -1.10 -6.70 -7.57
CA THR A 331 -0.87 -7.97 -6.87
C THR A 331 0.59 -8.15 -6.48
N GLY A 332 0.87 -8.95 -5.45
CA GLY A 332 2.26 -9.14 -5.00
C GLY A 332 2.50 -10.42 -4.21
N SER A 333 1.47 -11.17 -3.82
CA SER A 333 1.65 -12.44 -3.12
C SER A 333 1.72 -13.65 -4.06
N PHE A 334 1.16 -13.51 -5.26
CA PHE A 334 1.08 -14.54 -6.31
C PHE A 334 0.53 -15.89 -5.81
N GLY A 335 -0.29 -15.86 -4.76
CA GLY A 335 -0.91 -17.07 -4.19
C GLY A 335 0.05 -18.00 -3.44
N LEU A 336 1.25 -17.55 -3.08
CA LEU A 336 2.18 -18.33 -2.27
C LEU A 336 1.67 -18.46 -0.83
N LYS A 337 1.42 -19.71 -0.39
CA LYS A 337 0.81 -19.98 0.92
C LYS A 337 1.72 -19.69 2.11
N ASN A 338 3.03 -19.84 1.94
CA ASN A 338 4.02 -19.72 3.01
C ASN A 338 4.67 -18.32 3.08
N LEU A 339 4.09 -17.35 2.38
CA LEU A 339 4.60 -15.98 2.36
C LEU A 339 4.23 -15.26 3.66
N ILE A 340 5.23 -14.87 4.44
CA ILE A 340 5.05 -14.09 5.66
C ILE A 340 5.33 -12.62 5.34
N MET A 341 4.28 -11.85 5.24
CA MET A 341 4.37 -10.42 4.94
C MET A 341 4.35 -9.60 6.22
N THR A 342 5.30 -8.69 6.34
CA THR A 342 5.27 -7.62 7.33
C THR A 342 4.56 -6.40 6.79
N THR A 343 3.94 -5.63 7.68
CA THR A 343 3.17 -4.42 7.36
C THR A 343 3.66 -3.29 8.26
N SER A 344 3.73 -2.09 7.72
CA SER A 344 4.02 -0.87 8.46
C SER A 344 2.86 0.11 8.31
N ASP A 345 2.48 0.73 9.42
CA ASP A 345 1.47 1.78 9.45
C ASP A 345 1.92 2.93 10.37
N ILE A 346 1.64 4.18 10.00
CA ILE A 346 1.66 5.29 10.96
C ILE A 346 0.54 5.03 11.98
N CYS A 347 0.86 5.08 13.27
CA CYS A 347 -0.11 4.86 14.35
C CYS A 347 -0.29 6.09 15.26
N ALA A 348 0.63 7.06 15.24
CA ALA A 348 0.52 8.30 15.99
C ALA A 348 1.37 9.42 15.36
N TYR A 349 1.08 10.66 15.74
CA TYR A 349 1.94 11.82 15.51
C TYR A 349 2.14 12.61 16.79
N PHE A 350 3.28 13.29 16.92
CA PHE A 350 3.56 14.14 18.06
C PHE A 350 3.00 15.54 17.83
N ASN A 351 2.04 15.96 18.64
CA ASN A 351 1.51 17.32 18.60
C ASN A 351 2.36 18.24 19.49
N ALA A 352 3.20 19.05 18.87
CA ALA A 352 4.12 19.93 19.59
C ALA A 352 3.41 20.98 20.46
N LYS A 353 2.21 21.46 20.06
CA LYS A 353 1.43 22.43 20.84
C LYS A 353 0.87 21.83 22.13
N LYS A 354 0.54 20.55 22.11
CA LYS A 354 0.01 19.82 23.28
C LYS A 354 1.10 19.08 24.06
N GLY A 355 2.31 18.93 23.49
CA GLY A 355 3.43 18.20 24.09
C GLY A 355 3.20 16.69 24.21
N LEU A 356 2.32 16.09 23.41
CA LEU A 356 1.95 14.67 23.52
C LEU A 356 1.71 13.99 22.17
N TRP A 357 1.81 12.67 22.17
CA TRP A 357 1.45 11.82 21.03
C TRP A 357 -0.07 11.72 20.92
N LEU A 358 -0.58 11.93 19.71
CA LEU A 358 -1.99 11.76 19.36
C LEU A 358 -2.14 10.57 18.40
N PRO A 359 -3.17 9.73 18.58
CA PRO A 359 -3.47 8.64 17.66
C PRO A 359 -3.69 9.16 16.24
N MET A 360 -3.07 8.51 15.26
CA MET A 360 -3.21 8.83 13.85
C MET A 360 -2.94 7.58 13.03
N SER A 361 -3.97 6.94 12.52
CA SER A 361 -3.83 5.76 11.67
C SER A 361 -4.91 5.73 10.61
N LYS A 362 -4.69 4.95 9.55
CA LYS A 362 -5.79 4.65 8.61
C LYS A 362 -6.91 3.91 9.35
N VAL A 363 -8.15 4.12 8.92
CA VAL A 363 -9.31 3.50 9.54
C VAL A 363 -9.20 1.96 9.45
N GLY A 364 -9.59 1.28 10.52
CA GLY A 364 -9.38 -0.16 10.70
C GLY A 364 -8.04 -0.53 11.34
N ARG A 365 -7.17 0.46 11.61
CA ARG A 365 -5.89 0.30 12.32
C ARG A 365 -5.87 1.14 13.59
N PHE A 366 -5.09 0.68 14.56
CA PHE A 366 -4.84 1.38 15.81
C PHE A 366 -3.42 1.05 16.31
N GLU A 367 -2.92 1.82 17.25
CA GLU A 367 -1.62 1.54 17.86
C GLU A 367 -1.68 0.25 18.68
N LEU A 368 -0.82 -0.71 18.32
CA LEU A 368 -0.73 -2.00 19.00
C LEU A 368 0.01 -1.87 20.34
N PRO A 369 -0.36 -2.65 21.37
CA PRO A 369 0.33 -2.65 22.67
C PRO A 369 1.78 -3.12 22.50
N SER A 370 2.73 -2.47 23.19
CA SER A 370 4.18 -2.65 22.94
C SER A 370 4.98 -2.95 24.21
N LYS A 371 4.51 -3.84 25.09
CA LYS A 371 5.16 -4.15 26.38
C LYS A 371 6.55 -4.79 26.23
N ARG A 372 6.84 -5.46 25.13
CA ARG A 372 8.07 -6.27 24.92
C ARG A 372 9.16 -5.55 24.13
N LEU A 373 8.85 -4.44 23.49
CA LEU A 373 9.83 -3.71 22.66
C LEU A 373 10.94 -3.11 23.52
N ARG A 374 12.16 -3.19 23.01
CA ARG A 374 13.36 -2.61 23.63
C ARG A 374 13.95 -1.55 22.72
N ARG A 375 14.39 -0.44 23.31
CA ARG A 375 15.06 0.61 22.56
C ARG A 375 16.38 0.06 22.01
N LYS A 376 16.61 0.26 20.72
CA LYS A 376 17.90 -0.02 20.06
C LYS A 376 18.76 1.24 20.11
N GLN A 377 19.97 1.07 20.62
CA GLN A 377 20.96 2.15 20.66
C GLN A 377 21.58 2.37 19.29
#